data_d500ef8d03153a5b05b57d0981f18780
#
_entry.id   d500ef8d03153a5b05b57d0981f18780
#
_cell.length_a   1.000
_cell.length_b   1.000
_cell.length_c   1.000
_cell.angle_alpha   90.00
_cell.angle_beta   90.00
_cell.angle_gamma   90.00
#
_symmetry.space_group_name_H-M   'P 1'
#
loop_
_entity.id
_entity.type
_entity.pdbx_description
1 polymer ?
#
loop_
_entity_poly.entity_id
_entity_poly.type
_entity_poly.pdbx_seq_one_letter_code
_entity_poly.pdbx_strand_id
1 'polypeptide(L)'
;MEQGVTPESGSGMGQMGQGRLDGGSLKGSLSAGIDGPGASGFTLLEVIVTLTILGFIVLMVSGTFRLGLSSWEKGDSIKEDYQKVRMISQLVSRQMKSLVPYKIRTEKAEGNYLAFDGKAHSLRFVSALAIKAKRPEGFVYVVYQFKDEGDEKGRLVLYEQRALNRDFFEDDLKEDSAVTLFGGISQLRFEYYREADEEKNRTEEWVEEWNAKEEKELPKAVRMAVSYWNGKGKEEASPITVLATVSAYQFEEVKTGLGRRTIQGGPQPRGY
;
A
#
# COMPACT_ATOMS: atom_id res chain seq x y z
N MET A 1 12.95 29.78 -29.32
CA MET A 1 12.32 29.34 -30.57
C MET A 1 10.93 28.91 -30.13
N GLU A 2 9.98 29.82 -30.07
CA GLU A 2 9.13 30.34 -31.18
C GLU A 2 8.31 29.20 -31.77
N GLN A 3 7.03 29.24 -31.90
CA GLN A 3 5.94 30.21 -32.07
C GLN A 3 4.65 29.39 -31.84
N GLY A 4 3.57 29.81 -31.26
CA GLY A 4 2.72 30.93 -31.54
C GLY A 4 1.74 30.59 -32.66
N VAL A 5 0.44 30.55 -32.40
CA VAL A 5 -0.59 31.16 -33.25
C VAL A 5 -1.97 31.01 -32.62
N THR A 6 -2.58 32.10 -32.32
CA THR A 6 -4.00 32.38 -32.04
C THR A 6 -4.64 32.98 -33.33
N PRO A 7 -5.85 33.57 -33.30
CA PRO A 7 -7.13 32.98 -33.67
C PRO A 7 -7.75 33.72 -34.87
N GLU A 8 -8.86 33.29 -35.42
CA GLU A 8 -9.65 34.14 -36.33
C GLU A 8 -11.12 34.13 -35.99
N SER A 9 -11.56 35.33 -35.77
CA SER A 9 -12.93 35.82 -35.77
C SER A 9 -13.43 36.05 -37.20
N GLY A 10 -14.68 35.72 -37.49
CA GLY A 10 -15.35 36.00 -38.72
C GLY A 10 -16.78 36.51 -38.49
N SER A 11 -16.87 37.81 -38.40
CA SER A 11 -18.10 38.61 -38.50
C SER A 11 -18.59 38.63 -39.94
N GLY A 12 -19.88 38.46 -40.17
CA GLY A 12 -20.55 38.62 -41.44
C GLY A 12 -21.92 39.29 -41.31
N MET A 13 -21.89 40.54 -41.45
CA MET A 13 -23.03 41.45 -41.55
C MET A 13 -23.50 41.55 -43.05
N GLY A 14 -24.76 41.65 -43.27
CA GLY A 14 -25.34 42.00 -44.62
C GLY A 14 -26.83 41.77 -44.60
N GLN A 15 -27.54 42.70 -44.61
CA GLN A 15 -28.03 43.87 -45.27
C GLN A 15 -29.48 43.67 -45.76
N MET A 16 -30.26 44.59 -45.31
CA MET A 16 -31.47 45.19 -45.78
C MET A 16 -31.93 44.93 -47.25
N GLY A 17 -33.22 44.69 -47.40
CA GLY A 17 -34.00 44.87 -48.65
C GLY A 17 -35.40 45.30 -48.32
N GLN A 18 -35.62 46.61 -48.42
CA GLN A 18 -36.95 47.23 -48.47
C GLN A 18 -37.53 47.05 -49.85
N GLY A 19 -38.79 46.61 -49.93
CA GLY A 19 -39.59 46.60 -51.16
C GLY A 19 -41.06 46.93 -50.88
N ARG A 20 -41.48 47.94 -51.45
CA ARG A 20 -42.64 48.82 -51.25
C ARG A 20 -43.85 48.34 -52.04
N LEU A 21 -45.03 48.43 -51.41
CA LEU A 21 -46.36 48.74 -51.87
C LEU A 21 -46.85 48.18 -53.21
N ASP A 22 -48.02 47.51 -53.20
CA ASP A 22 -49.16 48.06 -53.87
C ASP A 22 -50.48 47.40 -53.42
N GLY A 23 -51.52 48.21 -53.49
CA GLY A 23 -52.81 47.91 -52.98
C GLY A 23 -53.69 47.12 -53.94
N GLY A 24 -54.58 46.38 -53.38
CA GLY A 24 -55.62 45.63 -54.06
C GLY A 24 -56.77 45.27 -53.12
N SER A 25 -57.74 46.17 -53.05
CA SER A 25 -59.02 45.93 -52.38
C SER A 25 -59.82 44.88 -53.15
N LEU A 26 -60.14 43.73 -52.54
CA LEU A 26 -61.31 42.96 -52.93
C LEU A 26 -61.98 42.37 -51.67
N LYS A 27 -63.20 42.87 -51.41
CA LYS A 27 -64.14 42.27 -50.47
C LYS A 27 -64.53 40.90 -50.99
N GLY A 28 -64.23 39.87 -50.21
CA GLY A 28 -64.72 38.49 -50.35
C GLY A 28 -65.04 37.96 -48.99
N SER A 29 -66.28 38.08 -48.60
CA SER A 29 -66.83 37.41 -47.41
C SER A 29 -66.81 35.87 -47.69
N LEU A 30 -65.95 35.14 -46.99
CA LEU A 30 -66.10 33.70 -46.82
C LEU A 30 -65.79 33.38 -45.34
N SER A 31 -66.88 33.21 -44.64
CA SER A 31 -66.90 32.60 -43.30
C SER A 31 -66.47 31.18 -43.48
N ALA A 32 -65.15 30.93 -43.35
CA ALA A 32 -64.61 29.59 -43.12
C ALA A 32 -64.50 29.41 -41.64
N GLY A 33 -65.35 28.60 -41.08
CA GLY A 33 -65.29 28.16 -39.75
C GLY A 33 -63.93 27.46 -39.59
N ILE A 34 -63.03 28.09 -38.82
CA ILE A 34 -61.84 27.42 -38.31
C ILE A 34 -62.34 26.56 -37.15
N ASP A 35 -62.62 25.27 -37.46
CA ASP A 35 -62.73 24.26 -36.46
C ASP A 35 -61.34 24.17 -35.80
N GLY A 36 -61.18 24.90 -34.74
CA GLY A 36 -60.01 24.74 -33.88
C GLY A 36 -59.97 23.29 -33.38
N PRO A 37 -58.79 22.68 -33.30
CA PRO A 37 -58.68 21.33 -32.73
C PRO A 37 -59.36 21.34 -31.34
N GLY A 38 -60.41 20.57 -31.21
CA GLY A 38 -61.18 20.46 -29.99
C GLY A 38 -60.22 20.19 -28.81
N ALA A 39 -60.27 21.06 -27.86
CA ALA A 39 -59.54 20.84 -26.60
C ALA A 39 -60.09 19.55 -25.96
N SER A 40 -59.48 18.43 -26.34
CA SER A 40 -59.75 17.12 -25.69
C SER A 40 -59.20 17.23 -24.26
N GLY A 41 -60.12 17.39 -23.30
CA GLY A 41 -59.79 17.34 -21.91
C GLY A 41 -59.30 15.94 -21.55
N PHE A 42 -58.29 15.86 -20.68
CA PHE A 42 -57.81 14.56 -20.14
C PHE A 42 -58.96 13.84 -19.42
N THR A 43 -59.04 12.54 -19.68
CA THR A 43 -59.99 11.69 -18.93
C THR A 43 -59.38 11.33 -17.58
N LEU A 44 -60.25 11.18 -16.58
CA LEU A 44 -59.80 10.74 -15.23
C LEU A 44 -59.07 9.37 -15.29
N LEU A 45 -59.46 8.50 -16.20
CA LEU A 45 -58.85 7.20 -16.44
C LEU A 45 -57.39 7.36 -16.92
N GLU A 46 -57.12 8.28 -17.87
CA GLU A 46 -55.81 8.57 -18.42
C GLU A 46 -54.83 9.06 -17.35
N VAL A 47 -55.33 9.93 -16.44
CA VAL A 47 -54.51 10.42 -15.30
C VAL A 47 -54.16 9.27 -14.34
N ILE A 48 -55.13 8.40 -14.02
CA ILE A 48 -54.85 7.25 -13.12
C ILE A 48 -53.87 6.31 -13.74
N VAL A 49 -54.00 5.97 -15.04
CA VAL A 49 -53.09 5.09 -15.77
C VAL A 49 -51.68 5.66 -15.81
N THR A 50 -51.55 6.96 -16.16
CA THR A 50 -50.24 7.62 -16.26
C THR A 50 -49.54 7.69 -14.88
N LEU A 51 -50.27 8.02 -13.80
CA LEU A 51 -49.72 8.03 -12.46
C LEU A 51 -49.29 6.63 -12.01
N THR A 52 -50.06 5.60 -12.37
CA THR A 52 -49.71 4.21 -12.05
C THR A 52 -48.43 3.77 -12.74
N ILE A 53 -48.32 4.04 -14.05
CA ILE A 53 -47.12 3.75 -14.84
C ILE A 53 -45.93 4.53 -14.31
N LEU A 54 -46.11 5.84 -14.03
CA LEU A 54 -45.05 6.67 -13.43
C LEU A 54 -44.57 6.10 -12.09
N GLY A 55 -45.51 5.66 -11.23
CA GLY A 55 -45.21 5.02 -9.97
C GLY A 55 -44.35 3.76 -10.13
N PHE A 56 -44.70 2.90 -11.10
CA PHE A 56 -43.89 1.72 -11.40
C PHE A 56 -42.49 2.07 -11.93
N ILE A 57 -42.36 3.07 -12.78
CA ILE A 57 -41.06 3.54 -13.28
C ILE A 57 -40.20 4.04 -12.14
N VAL A 58 -40.74 4.85 -11.24
CA VAL A 58 -40.02 5.39 -10.09
C VAL A 58 -39.58 4.24 -9.16
N LEU A 59 -40.40 3.24 -8.93
CA LEU A 59 -40.04 2.07 -8.12
C LEU A 59 -38.91 1.27 -8.77
N MET A 60 -38.95 1.01 -10.08
CA MET A 60 -37.90 0.31 -10.81
C MET A 60 -36.57 1.09 -10.79
N VAL A 61 -36.61 2.39 -11.04
CA VAL A 61 -35.41 3.25 -11.01
C VAL A 61 -34.83 3.28 -9.59
N SER A 62 -35.67 3.42 -8.55
CA SER A 62 -35.20 3.41 -7.16
C SER A 62 -34.57 2.07 -6.77
N GLY A 63 -35.12 0.96 -7.24
CA GLY A 63 -34.56 -0.37 -7.02
C GLY A 63 -33.18 -0.56 -7.65
N THR A 64 -33.04 -0.19 -8.92
CA THR A 64 -31.75 -0.25 -9.63
C THR A 64 -30.71 0.69 -9.04
N PHE A 65 -31.11 1.86 -8.59
CA PHE A 65 -30.23 2.84 -7.94
C PHE A 65 -29.67 2.29 -6.61
N ARG A 66 -30.53 1.66 -5.78
CA ARG A 66 -30.06 1.01 -4.53
C ARG A 66 -29.06 -0.12 -4.78
N LEU A 67 -29.31 -0.96 -5.81
CA LEU A 67 -28.38 -2.01 -6.18
C LEU A 67 -27.05 -1.44 -6.67
N GLY A 68 -27.08 -0.37 -7.46
CA GLY A 68 -25.89 0.32 -7.94
C GLY A 68 -25.05 0.90 -6.79
N LEU A 69 -25.67 1.61 -5.86
CA LEU A 69 -24.98 2.16 -4.67
C LEU A 69 -24.37 1.06 -3.80
N SER A 70 -25.12 -0.01 -3.53
CA SER A 70 -24.61 -1.14 -2.73
C SER A 70 -23.40 -1.82 -3.39
N SER A 71 -23.40 -1.95 -4.71
CA SER A 71 -22.26 -2.50 -5.46
C SER A 71 -21.05 -1.56 -5.43
N TRP A 72 -21.29 -0.27 -5.49
CA TRP A 72 -20.22 0.74 -5.41
C TRP A 72 -19.57 0.79 -4.03
N GLU A 73 -20.36 0.83 -2.96
CA GLU A 73 -19.85 0.79 -1.59
C GLU A 73 -19.01 -0.46 -1.30
N LYS A 74 -19.41 -1.63 -1.85
CA LYS A 74 -18.62 -2.86 -1.77
C LYS A 74 -17.29 -2.74 -2.51
N GLY A 75 -17.32 -2.19 -3.72
CA GLY A 75 -16.13 -2.00 -4.54
C GLY A 75 -15.12 -1.05 -3.88
N ASP A 76 -15.59 0.02 -3.26
CA ASP A 76 -14.73 0.99 -2.59
C ASP A 76 -14.08 0.40 -1.32
N SER A 77 -14.81 -0.35 -0.50
CA SER A 77 -14.24 -0.97 0.69
C SER A 77 -13.14 -1.99 0.36
N ILE A 78 -13.36 -2.82 -0.66
CA ILE A 78 -12.37 -3.78 -1.15
C ILE A 78 -11.10 -3.07 -1.63
N LYS A 79 -11.26 -1.99 -2.37
CA LYS A 79 -10.15 -1.19 -2.89
C LYS A 79 -9.35 -0.51 -1.78
N GLU A 80 -10.02 0.02 -0.75
CA GLU A 80 -9.36 0.62 0.40
C GLU A 80 -8.52 -0.39 1.18
N ASP A 81 -9.06 -1.57 1.46
CA ASP A 81 -8.33 -2.62 2.17
C ASP A 81 -7.12 -3.10 1.38
N TYR A 82 -7.27 -3.31 0.07
CA TYR A 82 -6.17 -3.66 -0.81
C TYR A 82 -5.07 -2.58 -0.83
N GLN A 83 -5.44 -1.31 -0.90
CA GLN A 83 -4.49 -0.20 -0.88
C GLN A 83 -3.74 -0.11 0.45
N LYS A 84 -4.43 -0.30 1.59
CA LYS A 84 -3.82 -0.34 2.92
C LYS A 84 -2.80 -1.46 3.03
N VAL A 85 -3.19 -2.69 2.67
CA VAL A 85 -2.28 -3.85 2.71
C VAL A 85 -1.07 -3.64 1.80
N ARG A 86 -1.28 -3.13 0.60
CA ARG A 86 -0.19 -2.84 -0.33
C ARG A 86 0.78 -1.79 0.22
N MET A 87 0.27 -0.71 0.80
CA MET A 87 1.10 0.34 1.40
C MET A 87 1.92 -0.20 2.57
N ILE A 88 1.31 -0.98 3.45
CA ILE A 88 1.97 -1.59 4.60
C ILE A 88 3.01 -2.61 4.13
N SER A 89 2.68 -3.44 3.15
CA SER A 89 3.61 -4.40 2.56
C SER A 89 4.84 -3.72 1.97
N GLN A 90 4.67 -2.59 1.31
CA GLN A 90 5.79 -1.79 0.81
C GLN A 90 6.64 -1.21 1.94
N LEU A 91 6.01 -0.74 3.02
CA LEU A 91 6.68 -0.20 4.19
C LEU A 91 7.53 -1.27 4.88
N VAL A 92 6.93 -2.44 5.14
CA VAL A 92 7.61 -3.62 5.71
C VAL A 92 8.77 -4.07 4.82
N SER A 93 8.54 -4.17 3.50
CA SER A 93 9.59 -4.52 2.53
C SER A 93 10.78 -3.55 2.58
N ARG A 94 10.50 -2.25 2.64
CA ARG A 94 11.56 -1.23 2.74
C ARG A 94 12.36 -1.36 4.02
N GLN A 95 11.69 -1.61 5.15
CA GLN A 95 12.36 -1.79 6.43
C GLN A 95 13.20 -3.08 6.46
N MET A 96 12.69 -4.19 5.92
CA MET A 96 13.44 -5.44 5.78
C MET A 96 14.67 -5.28 4.85
N LYS A 97 14.53 -4.56 3.73
CA LYS A 97 15.66 -4.25 2.83
C LYS A 97 16.72 -3.35 3.48
N SER A 98 16.33 -2.60 4.52
CA SER A 98 17.24 -1.76 5.30
C SER A 98 17.81 -2.49 6.53
N LEU A 99 17.72 -3.82 6.56
CA LEU A 99 18.29 -4.67 7.58
C LEU A 99 19.81 -4.45 7.65
N VAL A 100 20.32 -4.38 8.88
CA VAL A 100 21.74 -4.17 9.19
C VAL A 100 22.28 -5.41 9.90
N PRO A 101 23.45 -5.94 9.52
CA PRO A 101 24.08 -7.06 10.23
C PRO A 101 24.65 -6.58 11.56
N TYR A 102 23.74 -6.29 12.49
CA TYR A 102 24.07 -5.75 13.82
C TYR A 102 24.53 -6.89 14.74
N LYS A 103 25.75 -6.76 15.28
CA LYS A 103 26.29 -7.74 16.25
C LYS A 103 25.96 -7.31 17.66
N ILE A 104 25.25 -8.15 18.39
CA ILE A 104 25.02 -8.02 19.82
C ILE A 104 26.27 -8.51 20.53
N ARG A 105 26.82 -7.67 21.42
CA ARG A 105 27.92 -8.04 22.27
C ARG A 105 27.37 -8.52 23.61
N THR A 106 27.65 -9.76 23.94
CA THR A 106 27.25 -10.35 25.20
C THR A 106 28.49 -10.88 25.97
N GLU A 107 28.45 -10.75 27.27
CA GLU A 107 29.47 -11.35 28.17
C GLU A 107 29.18 -12.83 28.45
N LYS A 108 28.06 -13.37 27.95
CA LYS A 108 27.66 -14.76 28.10
C LYS A 108 28.57 -15.67 27.29
N ALA A 109 28.62 -16.94 27.68
CA ALA A 109 29.45 -17.98 27.06
C ALA A 109 29.17 -18.17 25.54
N GLU A 110 27.99 -17.78 25.08
CA GLU A 110 27.58 -17.87 23.66
C GLU A 110 28.33 -16.91 22.71
N GLY A 111 28.98 -15.88 23.27
CA GLY A 111 29.72 -14.90 22.48
C GLY A 111 28.83 -13.94 21.72
N ASN A 112 29.44 -13.19 20.77
CA ASN A 112 28.74 -12.22 19.94
C ASN A 112 27.92 -12.94 18.86
N TYR A 113 26.70 -12.45 18.60
CA TYR A 113 25.83 -12.99 17.55
C TYR A 113 25.10 -11.90 16.78
N LEU A 114 24.58 -12.25 15.60
CA LEU A 114 23.81 -11.32 14.76
C LEU A 114 22.40 -11.14 15.33
N ALA A 115 21.95 -9.91 15.36
CA ALA A 115 20.64 -9.54 15.88
C ALA A 115 19.53 -9.86 14.86
N PHE A 116 19.29 -11.15 14.64
CA PHE A 116 18.23 -11.64 13.77
C PHE A 116 17.64 -12.94 14.33
N ASP A 117 16.31 -12.96 14.47
CA ASP A 117 15.54 -14.13 14.88
C ASP A 117 14.23 -14.15 14.10
N GLY A 118 14.05 -15.15 13.28
CA GLY A 118 12.90 -15.33 12.41
C GLY A 118 12.11 -16.57 12.79
N LYS A 119 10.78 -16.42 12.90
CA LYS A 119 9.81 -17.48 13.09
C LYS A 119 8.66 -17.31 12.13
N ALA A 120 7.83 -18.32 11.93
CA ALA A 120 6.69 -18.25 11.03
C ALA A 120 5.75 -17.05 11.29
N HIS A 121 5.57 -16.62 12.55
CA HIS A 121 4.66 -15.54 12.95
C HIS A 121 5.35 -14.35 13.62
N SER A 122 6.66 -14.34 13.65
CA SER A 122 7.45 -13.27 14.28
C SER A 122 8.79 -13.11 13.60
N LEU A 123 9.18 -11.85 13.38
CA LEU A 123 10.47 -11.49 12.78
C LEU A 123 11.13 -10.39 13.59
N ARG A 124 12.34 -10.63 14.07
CA ARG A 124 13.16 -9.70 14.86
C ARG A 124 14.47 -9.40 14.16
N PHE A 125 14.81 -8.13 14.03
CA PHE A 125 16.05 -7.70 13.38
C PHE A 125 16.39 -6.26 13.72
N VAL A 126 17.57 -5.80 13.29
CA VAL A 126 17.96 -4.40 13.36
C VAL A 126 17.90 -3.77 11.97
N SER A 127 17.31 -2.59 11.87
CA SER A 127 17.16 -1.84 10.62
C SER A 127 17.77 -0.44 10.72
N ALA A 128 18.26 0.05 9.59
CA ALA A 128 18.64 1.46 9.43
C ALA A 128 17.42 2.37 9.19
N LEU A 129 16.25 1.79 8.89
CA LEU A 129 15.02 2.53 8.64
C LEU A 129 14.05 2.39 9.82
N ALA A 130 13.75 3.50 10.47
CA ALA A 130 12.68 3.59 11.46
C ALA A 130 11.36 3.99 10.80
N ILE A 131 10.26 3.32 11.18
CA ILE A 131 8.90 3.63 10.71
C ILE A 131 8.17 4.51 11.71
N LYS A 132 8.32 4.21 13.00
CA LYS A 132 7.61 4.89 14.09
C LYS A 132 8.25 6.24 14.45
N ALA A 133 9.56 6.34 14.40
CA ALA A 133 10.28 7.52 14.83
C ALA A 133 10.25 8.64 13.77
N LYS A 134 9.78 9.83 14.14
CA LYS A 134 9.81 11.02 13.26
C LYS A 134 11.23 11.47 12.91
N ARG A 135 12.19 11.19 13.76
CA ARG A 135 13.63 11.49 13.59
C ARG A 135 14.42 10.28 14.10
N PRO A 136 14.74 9.32 13.23
CA PRO A 136 15.54 8.18 13.65
C PRO A 136 16.99 8.64 13.88
N GLU A 137 17.45 8.52 15.10
CA GLU A 137 18.87 8.68 15.44
C GLU A 137 19.49 7.29 15.56
N GLY A 138 20.18 6.86 14.51
CA GLY A 138 20.85 5.55 14.47
C GLY A 138 19.93 4.40 14.08
N PHE A 139 20.37 3.18 14.40
CA PHE A 139 19.67 1.94 14.08
C PHE A 139 18.52 1.70 15.04
N VAL A 140 17.48 1.01 14.53
CA VAL A 140 16.31 0.60 15.28
C VAL A 140 16.22 -0.92 15.35
N TYR A 141 15.90 -1.42 16.52
CA TYR A 141 15.49 -2.79 16.74
C TYR A 141 14.01 -2.91 16.42
N VAL A 142 13.68 -3.85 15.56
CA VAL A 142 12.37 -4.05 14.97
C VAL A 142 11.85 -5.43 15.31
N VAL A 143 10.61 -5.50 15.74
CA VAL A 143 9.89 -6.77 15.88
C VAL A 143 8.55 -6.64 15.16
N TYR A 144 8.35 -7.49 14.17
CA TYR A 144 7.05 -7.77 13.59
C TYR A 144 6.47 -8.99 14.26
N GLN A 145 5.24 -8.91 14.68
CA GLN A 145 4.53 -10.01 15.30
C GLN A 145 3.10 -10.11 14.78
N PHE A 146 2.73 -11.29 14.34
CA PHE A 146 1.34 -11.62 14.11
C PHE A 146 0.69 -11.99 15.45
N LYS A 147 -0.39 -11.30 15.80
CA LYS A 147 -1.22 -11.61 16.96
C LYS A 147 -2.57 -12.10 16.46
N ASP A 148 -2.86 -13.34 16.75
CA ASP A 148 -4.18 -13.93 16.53
C ASP A 148 -5.11 -13.46 17.66
N GLU A 149 -6.26 -12.92 17.30
CA GLU A 149 -7.28 -12.43 18.25
C GLU A 149 -8.49 -13.40 18.34
N GLY A 150 -8.39 -14.55 17.69
CA GLY A 150 -9.49 -15.49 17.54
C GLY A 150 -10.48 -15.10 16.44
N ASP A 151 -11.43 -15.99 16.15
CA ASP A 151 -12.44 -15.81 15.09
C ASP A 151 -11.84 -15.43 13.73
N GLU A 152 -10.67 -16.00 13.39
CA GLU A 152 -9.93 -15.76 12.15
C GLU A 152 -9.58 -14.27 11.94
N LYS A 153 -9.46 -13.53 13.02
CA LYS A 153 -9.07 -12.13 13.03
C LYS A 153 -7.73 -11.97 13.70
N GLY A 154 -6.75 -11.66 12.92
CA GLY A 154 -5.41 -11.36 13.41
C GLY A 154 -4.99 -9.94 13.06
N ARG A 155 -3.90 -9.51 13.68
CA ARG A 155 -3.27 -8.23 13.40
C ARG A 155 -1.76 -8.35 13.29
N LEU A 156 -1.18 -7.55 12.40
CA LEU A 156 0.26 -7.35 12.33
C LEU A 156 0.64 -6.19 13.23
N VAL A 157 1.48 -6.48 14.21
CA VAL A 157 1.96 -5.52 15.20
C VAL A 157 3.45 -5.25 14.99
N LEU A 158 3.84 -3.99 15.04
CA LEU A 158 5.20 -3.51 15.00
C LEU A 158 5.61 -3.01 16.38
N TYR A 159 6.73 -3.54 16.88
CA TYR A 159 7.48 -2.93 17.99
C TYR A 159 8.79 -2.37 17.42
N GLU A 160 9.07 -1.14 17.74
CA GLU A 160 10.28 -0.46 17.29
C GLU A 160 10.88 0.33 18.45
N GLN A 161 12.13 0.10 18.69
CA GLN A 161 12.91 0.83 19.69
C GLN A 161 14.34 1.05 19.20
N ARG A 162 15.04 2.00 19.80
CA ARG A 162 16.43 2.32 19.45
C ARG A 162 17.32 1.10 19.68
N ALA A 163 18.14 0.74 18.69
CA ALA A 163 19.14 -0.30 18.84
C ALA A 163 20.29 0.19 19.73
N LEU A 164 20.29 -0.26 20.96
CA LEU A 164 21.37 -0.05 21.90
C LEU A 164 22.17 -1.35 22.02
N ASN A 165 23.41 -1.29 22.52
CA ASN A 165 24.24 -2.48 22.68
C ASN A 165 23.79 -3.33 23.89
N ARG A 166 22.62 -3.94 23.77
CA ARG A 166 22.04 -4.87 24.76
C ARG A 166 21.32 -6.01 24.06
N ASP A 167 21.04 -7.09 24.77
CA ASP A 167 20.33 -8.25 24.23
C ASP A 167 18.82 -7.99 24.21
N PHE A 168 18.30 -7.61 23.04
CA PHE A 168 16.87 -7.36 22.86
C PHE A 168 16.02 -8.64 22.77
N PHE A 169 16.64 -9.81 22.58
CA PHE A 169 15.88 -11.06 22.52
C PHE A 169 15.43 -11.52 23.90
N GLU A 170 16.08 -11.01 24.94
CA GLU A 170 15.72 -11.26 26.33
C GLU A 170 14.80 -10.18 26.92
N ASP A 171 14.68 -9.03 26.25
CA ASP A 171 13.80 -7.95 26.72
C ASP A 171 12.32 -8.29 26.41
N ASP A 172 11.46 -8.11 27.40
CA ASP A 172 10.02 -8.19 27.22
C ASP A 172 9.53 -7.05 26.31
N LEU A 173 8.72 -7.40 25.33
CA LEU A 173 8.08 -6.43 24.45
C LEU A 173 7.00 -5.68 25.23
N LYS A 174 7.20 -4.38 25.42
CA LYS A 174 6.21 -3.54 26.09
C LYS A 174 5.01 -3.31 25.18
N GLU A 175 3.84 -3.75 25.61
CA GLU A 175 2.59 -3.57 24.86
C GLU A 175 2.30 -2.09 24.53
N ASP A 176 2.64 -1.17 25.44
CA ASP A 176 2.48 0.28 25.24
C ASP A 176 3.30 0.83 24.06
N SER A 177 4.32 0.10 23.63
CA SER A 177 5.15 0.46 22.49
C SER A 177 4.67 -0.14 21.16
N ALA A 178 3.66 -0.99 21.21
CA ALA A 178 3.10 -1.68 20.06
C ALA A 178 2.33 -0.74 19.13
N VAL A 179 2.53 -0.87 17.83
CA VAL A 179 1.76 -0.20 16.80
C VAL A 179 1.10 -1.24 15.91
N THR A 180 -0.22 -1.26 15.89
CA THR A 180 -0.94 -2.11 14.94
C THR A 180 -0.82 -1.51 13.55
N LEU A 181 -0.19 -2.23 12.64
CA LEU A 181 -0.03 -1.82 11.25
C LEU A 181 -1.26 -2.17 10.43
N PHE A 182 -1.78 -3.38 10.61
CA PHE A 182 -2.93 -3.86 9.87
C PHE A 182 -3.69 -4.91 10.71
N GLY A 183 -5.02 -4.85 10.68
CA GLY A 183 -5.93 -5.81 11.29
C GLY A 183 -6.79 -6.52 10.25
N GLY A 184 -7.55 -7.53 10.67
CA GLY A 184 -8.37 -8.33 9.75
C GLY A 184 -7.55 -9.31 8.90
N ILE A 185 -6.39 -9.71 9.41
CA ILE A 185 -5.52 -10.72 8.80
C ILE A 185 -6.07 -12.10 9.16
N SER A 186 -6.30 -12.96 8.15
CA SER A 186 -6.63 -14.36 8.37
C SER A 186 -5.39 -15.19 8.63
N GLN A 187 -4.30 -14.90 7.90
CA GLN A 187 -3.03 -15.61 8.05
C GLN A 187 -1.85 -14.70 7.70
N LEU A 188 -0.78 -14.82 8.47
CA LEU A 188 0.51 -14.21 8.15
C LEU A 188 1.62 -15.22 8.40
N ARG A 189 2.53 -15.35 7.44
CA ARG A 189 3.69 -16.22 7.54
C ARG A 189 4.95 -15.52 7.03
N PHE A 190 6.03 -15.67 7.77
CA PHE A 190 7.39 -15.34 7.34
C PHE A 190 8.13 -16.61 6.95
N GLU A 191 8.96 -16.52 5.92
CA GLU A 191 9.84 -17.57 5.46
C GLU A 191 11.18 -16.97 5.07
N TYR A 192 12.24 -17.75 5.24
CA TYR A 192 13.63 -17.33 5.13
C TYR A 192 14.33 -18.18 4.08
N TYR A 193 14.97 -17.52 3.12
CA TYR A 193 15.69 -18.23 2.06
C TYR A 193 17.08 -18.59 2.52
N ARG A 194 17.34 -19.89 2.51
CA ARG A 194 18.63 -20.52 2.75
C ARG A 194 19.25 -20.88 1.41
N GLU A 195 20.48 -20.41 1.18
CA GLU A 195 21.25 -20.75 -0.01
C GLU A 195 21.85 -22.16 0.11
N ALA A 196 22.07 -22.79 -1.04
CA ALA A 196 22.77 -24.07 -1.08
C ALA A 196 24.18 -23.93 -0.50
N ASP A 197 24.60 -24.90 0.28
CA ASP A 197 25.95 -24.99 0.88
C ASP A 197 26.50 -26.41 0.66
N GLU A 198 27.42 -26.53 -0.31
CA GLU A 198 28.02 -27.82 -0.66
C GLU A 198 28.84 -28.42 0.50
N GLU A 199 29.50 -27.57 1.33
CA GLU A 199 30.29 -28.03 2.47
C GLU A 199 29.41 -28.68 3.55
N LYS A 200 28.19 -28.17 3.71
CA LYS A 200 27.20 -28.67 4.67
C LYS A 200 26.21 -29.66 4.06
N ASN A 201 26.39 -30.01 2.77
CA ASN A 201 25.47 -30.88 2.00
C ASN A 201 24.01 -30.41 2.12
N ARG A 202 23.79 -29.08 1.98
CA ARG A 202 22.48 -28.44 2.04
C ARG A 202 22.06 -27.98 0.64
N THR A 203 20.79 -28.17 0.31
CA THR A 203 20.15 -27.62 -0.88
C THR A 203 19.52 -26.27 -0.55
N GLU A 204 19.30 -25.45 -1.59
CA GLU A 204 18.53 -24.22 -1.43
C GLU A 204 17.08 -24.52 -1.00
N GLU A 205 16.58 -23.79 -0.02
CA GLU A 205 15.22 -23.99 0.49
C GLU A 205 14.66 -22.74 1.19
N TRP A 206 13.34 -22.67 1.28
CA TRP A 206 12.65 -21.74 2.15
C TRP A 206 12.30 -22.42 3.47
N VAL A 207 12.75 -21.83 4.60
CA VAL A 207 12.53 -22.34 5.95
C VAL A 207 11.64 -21.40 6.75
N GLU A 208 10.88 -21.94 7.69
CA GLU A 208 9.95 -21.16 8.54
C GLU A 208 10.62 -20.55 9.77
N GLU A 209 11.82 -21.00 10.09
CA GLU A 209 12.59 -20.52 11.24
C GLU A 209 14.02 -20.22 10.84
N TRP A 210 14.55 -19.12 11.38
CA TRP A 210 15.93 -18.71 11.21
C TRP A 210 16.48 -18.11 12.48
N ASN A 211 17.42 -18.79 13.11
CA ASN A 211 18.12 -18.32 14.29
C ASN A 211 19.57 -17.96 13.93
N ALA A 212 19.88 -16.67 13.88
CA ALA A 212 21.22 -16.23 13.51
C ALA A 212 22.29 -16.53 14.57
N LYS A 213 21.92 -16.93 15.79
CA LYS A 213 22.88 -17.48 16.79
C LYS A 213 23.41 -18.83 16.34
N GLU A 214 22.57 -19.67 15.74
CA GLU A 214 22.90 -21.02 15.27
C GLU A 214 23.51 -21.00 13.87
N GLU A 215 22.86 -20.29 12.94
CA GLU A 215 23.29 -20.21 11.53
C GLU A 215 24.57 -19.36 11.36
N LYS A 216 24.83 -18.42 12.29
CA LYS A 216 25.96 -17.46 12.27
C LYS A 216 25.97 -16.51 11.06
N GLU A 217 24.88 -16.50 10.30
CA GLU A 217 24.66 -15.67 9.13
C GLU A 217 23.22 -15.18 9.06
N LEU A 218 22.97 -14.22 8.19
CA LEU A 218 21.63 -13.73 7.90
C LEU A 218 21.03 -14.50 6.71
N PRO A 219 19.70 -14.62 6.61
CA PRO A 219 19.08 -15.21 5.43
C PRO A 219 19.33 -14.31 4.21
N LYS A 220 19.41 -14.89 3.02
CA LYS A 220 19.59 -14.12 1.76
C LYS A 220 18.36 -13.35 1.36
N ALA A 221 17.18 -13.84 1.74
CA ALA A 221 15.92 -13.16 1.53
C ALA A 221 14.92 -13.55 2.62
N VAL A 222 13.96 -12.65 2.84
CA VAL A 222 12.81 -12.87 3.70
C VAL A 222 11.55 -12.70 2.86
N ARG A 223 10.64 -13.66 2.96
CA ARG A 223 9.32 -13.62 2.33
C ARG A 223 8.26 -13.48 3.41
N MET A 224 7.34 -12.56 3.24
CA MET A 224 6.15 -12.40 4.06
C MET A 224 4.92 -12.64 3.19
N ALA A 225 4.11 -13.62 3.54
CA ALA A 225 2.82 -13.88 2.91
C ALA A 225 1.70 -13.46 3.87
N VAL A 226 0.74 -12.68 3.38
CA VAL A 226 -0.38 -12.15 4.16
C VAL A 226 -1.67 -12.47 3.44
N SER A 227 -2.56 -13.20 4.08
CA SER A 227 -3.96 -13.35 3.70
C SER A 227 -4.83 -12.49 4.62
N TYR A 228 -5.87 -11.88 4.08
CA TYR A 228 -6.75 -11.01 4.85
C TYR A 228 -8.19 -11.15 4.38
N TRP A 229 -9.12 -10.81 5.27
CA TRP A 229 -10.54 -10.85 4.96
C TRP A 229 -10.94 -9.61 4.16
N ASN A 230 -11.58 -9.86 3.02
CA ASN A 230 -12.04 -8.84 2.11
C ASN A 230 -13.38 -8.26 2.57
N GLY A 231 -13.47 -6.93 2.67
CA GLY A 231 -14.69 -6.26 3.08
C GLY A 231 -15.17 -6.71 4.47
N LYS A 232 -16.49 -6.97 4.61
CA LYS A 232 -17.11 -7.33 5.91
C LYS A 232 -16.81 -8.77 6.38
N GLY A 233 -15.65 -9.32 6.05
CA GLY A 233 -15.19 -10.63 6.53
C GLY A 233 -15.89 -11.83 5.89
N LYS A 234 -16.32 -11.70 4.63
CA LYS A 234 -17.05 -12.77 3.94
C LYS A 234 -16.23 -13.60 2.97
N GLU A 235 -15.14 -13.06 2.46
CA GLU A 235 -14.28 -13.73 1.50
C GLU A 235 -12.81 -13.47 1.84
N GLU A 236 -11.99 -14.51 1.81
CA GLU A 236 -10.56 -14.38 1.97
C GLU A 236 -9.95 -13.85 0.66
N ALA A 237 -9.20 -12.76 0.75
CA ALA A 237 -8.50 -12.21 -0.40
C ALA A 237 -7.28 -13.08 -0.75
N SER A 238 -6.92 -13.09 -2.02
CA SER A 238 -5.69 -13.74 -2.48
C SER A 238 -4.49 -13.22 -1.67
N PRO A 239 -3.57 -14.10 -1.24
CA PRO A 239 -2.46 -13.72 -0.42
C PRO A 239 -1.53 -12.71 -1.14
N ILE A 240 -1.14 -11.67 -0.42
CA ILE A 240 -0.13 -10.73 -0.88
C ILE A 240 1.23 -11.22 -0.38
N THR A 241 2.13 -11.49 -1.33
CA THR A 241 3.49 -11.90 -1.01
C THR A 241 4.46 -10.72 -1.16
N VAL A 242 5.24 -10.48 -0.13
CA VAL A 242 6.31 -9.49 -0.09
C VAL A 242 7.63 -10.22 -0.01
N LEU A 243 8.52 -9.94 -0.96
CA LEU A 243 9.89 -10.47 -0.97
C LEU A 243 10.87 -9.33 -0.71
N ALA A 244 11.74 -9.53 0.26
CA ALA A 244 12.84 -8.62 0.57
C ALA A 244 14.17 -9.37 0.52
N THR A 245 15.03 -9.01 -0.40
CA THR A 245 16.42 -9.50 -0.43
C THR A 245 17.22 -8.79 0.64
N VAL A 246 18.04 -9.54 1.37
CA VAL A 246 18.91 -9.03 2.42
C VAL A 246 20.27 -8.73 1.79
N SER A 247 20.53 -7.46 1.51
CA SER A 247 21.77 -7.04 0.83
C SER A 247 23.01 -7.06 1.73
N ALA A 248 22.82 -7.17 3.04
CA ALA A 248 23.88 -7.01 4.04
C ALA A 248 24.33 -8.35 4.66
N TYR A 249 24.10 -9.47 4.01
CA TYR A 249 24.42 -10.81 4.54
C TYR A 249 25.92 -11.10 4.61
N GLN A 250 26.76 -10.40 3.83
CA GLN A 250 28.21 -10.51 3.85
C GLN A 250 28.80 -9.22 4.42
N PHE A 251 28.81 -9.11 5.74
CA PHE A 251 29.68 -8.17 6.37
C PHE A 251 31.07 -8.83 6.49
N GLU A 252 31.90 -8.68 5.45
CA GLU A 252 33.33 -8.87 5.62
C GLU A 252 33.79 -7.87 6.68
N GLU A 253 34.28 -8.37 7.81
CA GLU A 253 35.15 -7.56 8.66
C GLU A 253 36.26 -7.04 7.76
N VAL A 254 36.18 -5.78 7.35
CA VAL A 254 37.35 -5.09 6.84
C VAL A 254 38.34 -5.16 7.99
N LYS A 255 39.21 -6.14 7.94
CA LYS A 255 40.41 -6.17 8.76
C LYS A 255 41.15 -4.91 8.39
N THR A 256 40.88 -3.83 9.09
CA THR A 256 41.72 -2.64 9.08
C THR A 256 43.07 -3.13 9.57
N GLY A 257 43.87 -3.59 8.63
CA GLY A 257 45.27 -3.78 8.81
C GLY A 257 45.93 -2.41 9.00
N LEU A 258 45.65 -1.80 10.13
CA LEU A 258 46.54 -0.83 10.73
C LEU A 258 47.75 -1.63 11.21
N GLY A 259 48.51 -2.08 10.18
CA GLY A 259 49.91 -2.43 10.40
C GLY A 259 50.53 -1.27 11.15
N ARG A 260 50.83 -1.48 12.41
CA ARG A 260 51.81 -0.68 13.15
C ARG A 260 53.03 -0.51 12.22
N ARG A 261 53.07 0.61 11.51
CA ARG A 261 54.36 1.08 10.97
C ARG A 261 55.23 1.34 12.18
N THR A 262 56.03 0.37 12.53
CA THR A 262 57.21 0.54 13.34
C THR A 262 58.05 1.58 12.63
N ILE A 263 58.09 2.78 13.13
CA ILE A 263 59.01 3.81 12.71
C ILE A 263 60.37 3.31 13.16
N GLN A 264 61.08 2.59 12.25
CA GLN A 264 62.47 2.23 12.42
C GLN A 264 63.31 3.49 12.29
N GLY A 265 63.99 3.78 13.39
CA GLY A 265 65.05 4.70 13.63
C GLY A 265 65.47 5.68 12.55
N GLY A 266 65.28 6.97 12.81
CA GLY A 266 66.02 8.03 12.12
C GLY A 266 67.50 7.91 12.39
N PRO A 267 68.33 8.46 11.48
CA PRO A 267 69.79 8.31 11.56
C PRO A 267 70.37 9.03 12.78
N GLN A 268 71.23 8.35 13.50
CA GLN A 268 72.00 8.86 14.61
C GLN A 268 72.90 10.03 14.14
N PRO A 269 72.94 11.15 14.85
CA PRO A 269 73.93 12.20 14.55
C PRO A 269 75.32 11.74 14.93
N ARG A 270 76.26 11.80 13.97
CA ARG A 270 77.70 11.61 14.18
C ARG A 270 78.22 12.75 15.01
N GLY A 271 78.69 12.41 16.19
CA GLY A 271 79.46 13.37 17.00
C GLY A 271 80.80 13.69 16.37
N TYR A 272 81.17 14.94 16.51
CA TYR A 272 82.51 15.48 16.41
C TYR A 272 83.13 15.56 17.82
#